data_9c3f5e55f62ce3e8d14ceb1cba97cdb0
#
_entry.id   9c3f5e55f62ce3e8d14ceb1cba97cdb0
#
_cell.length_a   1.000
_cell.length_b   1.000
_cell.length_c   1.000
_cell.angle_alpha   90.00
_cell.angle_beta   90.00
_cell.angle_gamma   90.00
#
_symmetry.space_group_name_H-M   'P 1'
#
loop_
_entity.id
_entity.type
_entity.pdbx_description
1 polymer ?
#
loop_
_entity_poly.entity_id
_entity_poly.type
_entity_poly.pdbx_seq_one_letter_code
_entity_poly.pdbx_strand_id
1 'polypeptide(L)'
;MTSMPQFRTILMGIGNILMQDEGVGVHTIRAIEKRYAFNPSIEIIDAGTLGLEILYILQDGVDNLLVVDAVMGGKPPGTIYIFKNEEVKKYYLKHKLSAHEVGFSEVLALLEVIGKPVRQNLVLVGIEPVSFEVSLELHEKTASKLEDLIKVVLEELRNLGVEISEKIPS
;
A
#
# COMPACT_ATOMS: atom_id res chain seq x y z
N MET A 1 -0.90 -22.70 -27.99
CA MET A 1 0.01 -22.14 -26.98
C MET A 1 -0.80 -21.70 -25.76
N THR A 2 -0.58 -22.34 -24.65
CA THR A 2 -1.16 -21.91 -23.39
C THR A 2 -0.37 -20.70 -22.90
N SER A 3 -1.03 -19.55 -22.80
CA SER A 3 -0.43 -18.39 -22.16
C SER A 3 -0.16 -18.72 -20.68
N MET A 4 1.00 -18.35 -20.16
CA MET A 4 1.28 -18.44 -18.73
C MET A 4 0.24 -17.61 -17.97
N PRO A 5 -0.34 -18.14 -16.87
CA PRO A 5 -1.26 -17.35 -16.07
C PRO A 5 -0.54 -16.11 -15.56
N GLN A 6 -1.09 -14.94 -15.86
CA GLN A 6 -0.56 -13.69 -15.34
C GLN A 6 -1.07 -13.49 -13.92
N PHE A 7 -0.15 -13.26 -12.99
CA PHE A 7 -0.51 -12.88 -11.63
C PHE A 7 -1.05 -11.44 -11.63
N ARG A 8 -2.12 -11.23 -10.90
CA ARG A 8 -2.63 -9.89 -10.65
C ARG A 8 -1.89 -9.31 -9.45
N THR A 9 -1.09 -8.29 -9.70
CA THR A 9 -0.34 -7.57 -8.66
C THR A 9 -0.88 -6.15 -8.56
N ILE A 10 -1.22 -5.74 -7.35
CA ILE A 10 -1.74 -4.40 -7.05
C ILE A 10 -0.81 -3.71 -6.06
N LEU A 11 -0.42 -2.47 -6.39
CA LEU A 11 0.22 -1.54 -5.48
C LEU A 11 -0.83 -0.51 -5.06
N MET A 12 -1.13 -0.45 -3.78
CA MET A 12 -2.23 0.34 -3.25
C MET A 12 -1.73 1.31 -2.18
N GLY A 13 -2.04 2.60 -2.33
CA GLY A 13 -1.78 3.61 -1.30
C GLY A 13 -3.04 3.88 -0.50
N ILE A 14 -2.93 3.80 0.81
CA ILE A 14 -4.02 4.08 1.75
C ILE A 14 -3.65 5.31 2.56
N GLY A 15 -4.65 6.09 2.94
CA GLY A 15 -4.51 7.23 3.83
C GLY A 15 -5.08 8.52 3.28
N ASN A 16 -5.28 9.49 4.17
CA ASN A 16 -5.91 10.76 3.86
C ASN A 16 -4.85 11.84 3.57
N ILE A 17 -4.75 12.27 2.31
CA ILE A 17 -3.78 13.31 1.89
C ILE A 17 -4.04 14.68 2.53
N LEU A 18 -5.21 14.90 3.12
CA LEU A 18 -5.53 16.16 3.81
C LEU A 18 -4.95 16.18 5.24
N MET A 19 -4.46 15.06 5.74
CA MET A 19 -4.01 14.88 7.12
C MET A 19 -2.50 14.62 7.21
N GLN A 20 -1.73 15.38 6.49
CA GLN A 20 -0.26 15.37 6.50
C GLN A 20 0.30 13.95 6.28
N ASP A 21 1.00 13.37 7.27
CA ASP A 21 1.67 12.07 7.11
C ASP A 21 0.73 10.88 6.95
N GLU A 22 -0.56 11.04 7.30
CA GLU A 22 -1.55 10.01 7.02
C GLU A 22 -1.69 9.74 5.53
N GLY A 23 -1.35 10.72 4.69
CA GLY A 23 -1.37 10.59 3.23
C GLY A 23 -0.10 10.04 2.62
N VAL A 24 0.88 9.61 3.40
CA VAL A 24 2.20 9.20 2.89
C VAL A 24 2.11 8.04 1.89
N GLY A 25 1.20 7.10 2.10
CA GLY A 25 1.00 5.97 1.18
C GLY A 25 0.59 6.44 -0.21
N VAL A 26 -0.35 7.37 -0.27
CA VAL A 26 -0.83 7.95 -1.53
C VAL A 26 0.27 8.76 -2.22
N HIS A 27 0.99 9.59 -1.48
CA HIS A 27 2.13 10.34 -2.03
C HIS A 27 3.19 9.41 -2.62
N THR A 28 3.46 8.31 -1.95
CA THR A 28 4.46 7.32 -2.38
C THR A 28 4.06 6.67 -3.70
N ILE A 29 2.85 6.15 -3.79
CA ILE A 29 2.43 5.44 -5.01
C ILE A 29 2.28 6.38 -6.21
N ARG A 30 1.88 7.63 -5.99
CA ARG A 30 1.81 8.64 -7.04
C ARG A 30 3.20 8.95 -7.61
N ALA A 31 4.20 9.07 -6.74
CA ALA A 31 5.59 9.27 -7.16
C ALA A 31 6.09 8.06 -7.97
N ILE A 32 5.79 6.85 -7.52
CA ILE A 32 6.17 5.62 -8.20
C ILE A 32 5.52 5.52 -9.57
N GLU A 33 4.22 5.77 -9.66
CA GLU A 33 3.48 5.73 -10.93
C GLU A 33 4.07 6.69 -11.95
N LYS A 34 4.45 7.88 -11.50
CA LYS A 34 5.00 8.92 -12.36
C LYS A 34 6.40 8.58 -12.90
N ARG A 35 7.22 7.89 -12.12
CA ARG A 35 8.65 7.69 -12.40
C ARG A 35 9.00 6.36 -13.02
N TYR A 36 8.21 5.32 -12.84
CA TYR A 36 8.60 3.94 -13.16
C TYR A 36 7.59 3.23 -14.05
N ALA A 37 8.12 2.28 -14.85
CA ALA A 37 7.34 1.35 -15.64
C ALA A 37 7.60 -0.08 -15.12
N PHE A 38 6.64 -0.96 -15.28
CA PHE A 38 6.65 -2.29 -14.68
C PHE A 38 6.38 -3.38 -15.71
N ASN A 39 7.10 -4.49 -15.60
CA ASN A 39 6.93 -5.67 -16.44
C ASN A 39 7.03 -6.95 -15.57
N PRO A 40 5.99 -7.79 -15.49
CA PRO A 40 4.65 -7.54 -16.05
C PRO A 40 3.97 -6.31 -15.45
N SER A 41 2.95 -5.80 -16.12
CA SER A 41 2.20 -4.62 -15.64
C SER A 41 1.59 -4.90 -14.28
N ILE A 42 1.53 -3.86 -13.45
CA ILE A 42 0.83 -3.90 -12.17
C ILE A 42 -0.27 -2.84 -12.19
N GLU A 43 -1.27 -3.01 -11.33
CA GLU A 43 -2.26 -1.97 -11.10
C GLU A 43 -1.79 -1.09 -9.95
N ILE A 44 -1.85 0.22 -10.12
CA ILE A 44 -1.52 1.19 -9.06
C ILE A 44 -2.81 1.90 -8.69
N ILE A 45 -3.21 1.79 -7.43
CA ILE A 45 -4.51 2.24 -6.95
C ILE A 45 -4.32 3.21 -5.79
N ASP A 46 -4.83 4.43 -5.98
CA ASP A 46 -4.99 5.38 -4.89
C ASP A 46 -6.31 5.03 -4.18
N ALA A 47 -6.20 4.33 -3.08
CA ALA A 47 -7.36 3.96 -2.29
C ALA A 47 -7.77 5.06 -1.32
N GLY A 48 -6.87 5.99 -1.02
CA GLY A 48 -7.17 7.13 -0.15
C GLY A 48 -7.87 6.72 1.14
N THR A 49 -9.07 7.23 1.34
CA THR A 49 -9.93 6.90 2.50
C THR A 49 -11.07 5.96 2.12
N LEU A 50 -10.97 5.26 0.99
CA LEU A 50 -11.98 4.30 0.56
C LEU A 50 -12.12 3.19 1.60
N GLY A 51 -13.36 2.80 1.88
CA GLY A 51 -13.68 1.69 2.75
C GLY A 51 -14.08 0.47 1.92
N LEU A 52 -15.39 0.18 1.88
CA LEU A 52 -15.94 -0.96 1.14
C LEU A 52 -15.63 -0.92 -0.36
N GLU A 53 -15.34 0.25 -0.94
CA GLU A 53 -14.98 0.37 -2.34
C GLU A 53 -13.70 -0.43 -2.67
N ILE A 54 -12.81 -0.60 -1.70
CA ILE A 54 -11.62 -1.44 -1.88
C ILE A 54 -12.05 -2.89 -2.16
N LEU A 55 -13.12 -3.36 -1.54
CA LEU A 55 -13.65 -4.70 -1.76
C LEU A 55 -14.04 -4.90 -3.23
N TYR A 56 -14.67 -3.90 -3.86
CA TYR A 56 -15.02 -3.96 -5.28
C TYR A 56 -13.79 -4.14 -6.17
N ILE A 57 -12.69 -3.49 -5.81
CA ILE A 57 -11.43 -3.57 -6.56
C ILE A 57 -10.83 -4.98 -6.44
N LEU A 58 -10.91 -5.59 -5.26
CA LEU A 58 -10.23 -6.84 -4.94
C LEU A 58 -11.08 -8.08 -5.14
N GLN A 59 -12.40 -7.95 -5.27
CA GLN A 59 -13.34 -9.09 -5.29
C GLN A 59 -13.15 -10.04 -6.47
N ASP A 60 -12.56 -9.59 -7.58
CA ASP A 60 -12.29 -10.44 -8.74
C ASP A 60 -11.05 -11.31 -8.54
N GLY A 61 -10.40 -11.15 -7.42
CA GLY A 61 -9.20 -11.91 -7.05
C GLY A 61 -7.92 -11.11 -7.26
N VAL A 62 -7.00 -11.23 -6.32
CA VAL A 62 -5.68 -10.61 -6.38
C VAL A 62 -4.65 -11.63 -5.88
N ASP A 63 -3.53 -11.74 -6.58
CA ASP A 63 -2.46 -12.65 -6.21
C ASP A 63 -1.48 -11.98 -5.26
N ASN A 64 -1.03 -10.78 -5.60
CA ASN A 64 -0.09 -10.01 -4.80
C ASN A 64 -0.66 -8.63 -4.51
N LEU A 65 -0.82 -8.30 -3.26
CA LEU A 65 -1.28 -6.98 -2.82
C LEU A 65 -0.20 -6.34 -1.96
N LEU A 66 0.38 -5.25 -2.44
CA LEU A 66 1.33 -4.45 -1.70
C LEU A 66 0.66 -3.13 -1.33
N VAL A 67 0.54 -2.90 -0.03
CA VAL A 67 -0.10 -1.70 0.54
C VAL A 67 0.98 -0.77 1.07
N VAL A 68 0.83 0.52 0.80
CA VAL A 68 1.68 1.57 1.37
C VAL A 68 0.83 2.48 2.24
N ASP A 69 1.24 2.68 3.47
CA ASP A 69 0.46 3.41 4.47
C ASP A 69 1.37 4.01 5.54
N ALA A 70 0.85 4.96 6.31
CA ALA A 70 1.48 5.34 7.57
C ALA A 70 1.31 4.18 8.55
N VAL A 71 2.35 3.83 9.29
CA VAL A 71 2.32 2.72 10.23
C VAL A 71 2.68 3.21 11.63
N MET A 72 1.74 3.08 12.55
CA MET A 72 1.94 3.42 13.96
C MET A 72 2.42 2.19 14.72
N GLY A 73 3.72 1.92 14.62
CA GLY A 73 4.36 0.77 15.25
C GLY A 73 5.04 1.07 16.58
N GLY A 74 5.05 2.34 16.99
CA GLY A 74 5.63 2.76 18.26
C GLY A 74 7.13 3.02 18.23
N LYS A 75 7.78 2.93 17.09
CA LYS A 75 9.19 3.28 16.91
C LYS A 75 9.32 4.78 16.56
N PRO A 76 10.56 5.32 16.57
CA PRO A 76 10.75 6.73 16.26
C PRO A 76 10.19 7.13 14.89
N PRO A 77 9.64 8.34 14.75
CA PRO A 77 9.15 8.85 13.47
C PRO A 77 10.20 8.71 12.35
N GLY A 78 9.76 8.28 11.18
CA GLY A 78 10.63 8.02 10.04
C GLY A 78 11.10 6.58 9.93
N THR A 79 10.81 5.73 10.92
CA THR A 79 11.12 4.29 10.85
C THR A 79 10.27 3.64 9.76
N ILE A 80 10.92 2.84 8.90
CA ILE A 80 10.23 2.11 7.83
C ILE A 80 9.94 0.69 8.31
N TYR A 81 8.72 0.23 8.03
CA TYR A 81 8.24 -1.10 8.40
C TYR A 81 7.91 -1.92 7.17
N ILE A 82 8.14 -3.22 7.27
CA ILE A 82 7.66 -4.20 6.29
C ILE A 82 6.95 -5.28 7.07
N PHE A 83 5.65 -5.46 6.81
CA PHE A 83 4.86 -6.55 7.37
C PHE A 83 4.38 -7.44 6.22
N LYS A 84 4.27 -8.74 6.49
CA LYS A 84 3.86 -9.73 5.50
C LYS A 84 2.75 -10.63 6.02
N ASN A 85 1.77 -10.88 5.18
CA ASN A 85 0.71 -11.86 5.39
C ASN A 85 -0.02 -11.68 6.75
N GLU A 86 0.11 -12.60 7.66
CA GLU A 86 -0.59 -12.54 8.96
C GLU A 86 -0.19 -11.32 9.79
N GLU A 87 1.03 -10.84 9.66
CA GLU A 87 1.47 -9.60 10.33
C GLU A 87 0.67 -8.39 9.87
N VAL A 88 0.32 -8.33 8.57
CA VAL A 88 -0.50 -7.24 8.00
C VAL A 88 -1.91 -7.27 8.62
N LYS A 89 -2.51 -8.46 8.67
CA LYS A 89 -3.84 -8.64 9.25
C LYS A 89 -3.87 -8.25 10.73
N LYS A 90 -2.87 -8.65 11.49
CA LYS A 90 -2.72 -8.30 12.90
C LYS A 90 -2.56 -6.80 13.11
N TYR A 91 -1.74 -6.16 12.28
CA TYR A 91 -1.56 -4.72 12.36
C TYR A 91 -2.88 -3.97 12.18
N TYR A 92 -3.61 -4.24 11.11
CA TYR A 92 -4.86 -3.55 10.83
C TYR A 92 -5.96 -3.88 11.82
N LEU A 93 -6.00 -5.09 12.33
CA LEU A 93 -6.96 -5.48 13.36
C LEU A 93 -6.72 -4.70 14.67
N LYS A 94 -5.46 -4.50 15.03
CA LYS A 94 -5.07 -3.76 16.24
C LYS A 94 -5.29 -2.26 16.11
N HIS A 95 -5.18 -1.70 14.90
CA HIS A 95 -5.21 -0.26 14.64
C HIS A 95 -6.49 0.19 13.94
N LYS A 96 -7.64 -0.27 14.43
CA LYS A 96 -8.94 0.22 13.95
C LYS A 96 -9.15 1.66 14.41
N LEU A 97 -9.45 2.55 13.46
CA LEU A 97 -9.64 3.97 13.74
C LEU A 97 -11.01 4.29 14.33
N SER A 98 -12.05 3.57 13.91
CA SER A 98 -13.43 3.80 14.38
C SER A 98 -14.27 2.55 14.26
N ALA A 99 -15.19 2.33 15.22
CA ALA A 99 -16.15 1.24 15.16
C ALA A 99 -17.21 1.44 14.06
N HIS A 100 -17.33 2.65 13.51
CA HIS A 100 -18.33 2.99 12.50
C HIS A 100 -17.78 3.06 11.08
N GLU A 101 -16.47 3.01 10.90
CA GLU A 101 -15.83 3.03 9.59
C GLU A 101 -15.40 1.63 9.20
N VAL A 102 -15.59 1.30 7.92
CA VAL A 102 -15.08 0.04 7.37
C VAL A 102 -13.59 0.21 7.13
N GLY A 103 -12.80 -0.43 7.96
CA GLY A 103 -11.36 -0.42 7.86
C GLY A 103 -10.83 -1.50 6.92
N PHE A 104 -9.53 -1.44 6.66
CA PHE A 104 -8.90 -2.41 5.79
C PHE A 104 -8.93 -3.84 6.37
N SER A 105 -8.94 -3.98 7.70
CA SER A 105 -9.10 -5.30 8.34
C SER A 105 -10.42 -5.96 7.98
N GLU A 106 -11.51 -5.17 7.92
CA GLU A 106 -12.83 -5.67 7.54
C GLU A 106 -12.86 -6.07 6.06
N VAL A 107 -12.20 -5.31 5.19
CA VAL A 107 -12.08 -5.66 3.77
C VAL A 107 -11.35 -7.01 3.61
N LEU A 108 -10.25 -7.21 4.31
CA LEU A 108 -9.50 -8.47 4.27
C LEU A 108 -10.35 -9.64 4.77
N ALA A 109 -11.11 -9.43 5.85
CA ALA A 109 -12.02 -10.44 6.40
C ALA A 109 -13.14 -10.79 5.43
N LEU A 110 -13.74 -9.79 4.78
CA LEU A 110 -14.80 -9.99 3.79
C LEU A 110 -14.30 -10.75 2.57
N LEU A 111 -13.07 -10.48 2.12
CA LEU A 111 -12.45 -11.23 1.02
C LEU A 111 -12.35 -12.72 1.36
N GLU A 112 -12.00 -13.05 2.60
CA GLU A 112 -11.96 -14.44 3.05
C GLU A 112 -13.35 -15.07 3.06
N VAL A 113 -14.37 -14.33 3.53
CA VAL A 113 -15.76 -14.81 3.56
C VAL A 113 -16.30 -15.13 2.17
N ILE A 114 -15.99 -14.30 1.18
CA ILE A 114 -16.46 -14.54 -0.21
C ILE A 114 -15.55 -15.52 -0.98
N GLY A 115 -14.54 -16.09 -0.34
CA GLY A 115 -13.64 -17.05 -0.97
C GLY A 115 -12.62 -16.42 -1.92
N LYS A 116 -12.30 -15.16 -1.73
CA LYS A 116 -11.34 -14.40 -2.56
C LYS A 116 -10.25 -13.74 -1.72
N PRO A 117 -9.59 -14.46 -0.78
CA PRO A 117 -8.46 -13.88 -0.05
C PRO A 117 -7.31 -13.53 -1.01
N VAL A 118 -6.39 -12.69 -0.56
CA VAL A 118 -5.13 -12.47 -1.30
C VAL A 118 -4.43 -13.82 -1.44
N ARG A 119 -4.15 -14.24 -2.68
CA ARG A 119 -3.77 -15.63 -2.97
C ARG A 119 -2.35 -15.99 -2.61
N GLN A 120 -1.40 -15.07 -2.83
CA GLN A 120 0.02 -15.38 -2.66
C GLN A 120 0.71 -14.50 -1.63
N ASN A 121 0.74 -13.18 -1.85
CA ASN A 121 1.49 -12.29 -0.98
C ASN A 121 0.69 -11.06 -0.62
N LEU A 122 0.55 -10.80 0.66
CA LEU A 122 0.01 -9.57 1.22
C LEU A 122 1.17 -8.88 1.94
N VAL A 123 1.54 -7.67 1.50
CA VAL A 123 2.67 -6.93 2.05
C VAL A 123 2.22 -5.53 2.42
N LEU A 124 2.64 -5.05 3.57
CA LEU A 124 2.48 -3.66 4.00
C LEU A 124 3.86 -3.05 4.15
N VAL A 125 4.12 -2.00 3.39
CA VAL A 125 5.31 -1.15 3.57
C VAL A 125 4.82 0.17 4.13
N GLY A 126 5.38 0.61 5.22
CA GLY A 126 4.96 1.84 5.85
C GLY A 126 6.06 2.59 6.55
N ILE A 127 5.70 3.76 7.05
CA ILE A 127 6.61 4.63 7.76
C ILE A 127 5.92 5.18 9.01
N GLU A 128 6.66 5.23 10.12
CA GLU A 128 6.17 5.82 11.35
C GLU A 128 5.96 7.33 11.14
N PRO A 129 4.72 7.84 11.30
CA PRO A 129 4.43 9.25 11.06
C PRO A 129 4.97 10.16 12.15
N VAL A 130 5.16 11.43 11.79
CA VAL A 130 5.48 12.49 12.75
C VAL A 130 4.20 13.13 13.26
N SER A 131 3.28 13.46 12.36
CA SER A 131 2.11 14.28 12.67
C SER A 131 0.98 14.04 11.68
N PHE A 132 -0.25 14.26 12.15
CA PHE A 132 -1.49 14.19 11.37
C PHE A 132 -2.23 15.53 11.34
N GLU A 133 -1.50 16.62 11.30
CA GLU A 133 -2.11 17.95 11.17
C GLU A 133 -2.80 18.12 9.82
N VAL A 134 -3.75 19.04 9.73
CA VAL A 134 -4.40 19.35 8.44
C VAL A 134 -3.39 20.02 7.52
N SER A 135 -2.93 19.31 6.52
CA SER A 135 -1.96 19.79 5.53
C SER A 135 -1.92 18.85 4.34
N LEU A 136 -1.76 19.40 3.14
CA LEU A 136 -1.54 18.63 1.92
C LEU A 136 -0.08 18.18 1.77
N GLU A 137 0.81 18.74 2.58
CA GLU A 137 2.24 18.43 2.54
C GLU A 137 2.61 17.47 3.67
N LEU A 138 3.51 16.54 3.38
CA LEU A 138 4.10 15.69 4.41
C LEU A 138 4.92 16.55 5.39
N HIS A 139 5.02 16.09 6.63
CA HIS A 139 5.97 16.68 7.57
C HIS A 139 7.37 16.60 6.96
N GLU A 140 8.19 17.63 7.17
CA GLU A 140 9.53 17.74 6.60
C GLU A 140 10.37 16.49 6.82
N LYS A 141 10.33 15.92 8.01
CA LYS A 141 11.06 14.69 8.34
C LYS A 141 10.55 13.48 7.52
N THR A 142 9.25 13.35 7.36
CA THR A 142 8.64 12.29 6.56
C THR A 142 8.98 12.46 5.09
N ALA A 143 8.89 13.70 4.58
CA ALA A 143 9.28 14.02 3.21
C ALA A 143 10.74 13.67 2.93
N SER A 144 11.63 13.87 3.90
CA SER A 144 13.05 13.52 3.77
C SER A 144 13.29 12.01 3.65
N LYS A 145 12.34 11.19 4.08
CA LYS A 145 12.40 9.72 4.04
C LYS A 145 11.63 9.12 2.86
N LEU A 146 10.97 9.94 2.06
CA LEU A 146 10.12 9.45 0.96
C LEU A 146 10.91 8.61 -0.06
N GLU A 147 12.12 9.04 -0.42
CA GLU A 147 12.96 8.30 -1.37
C GLU A 147 13.37 6.93 -0.80
N ASP A 148 13.66 6.84 0.49
CA ASP A 148 13.97 5.57 1.14
C ASP A 148 12.75 4.66 1.13
N LEU A 149 11.57 5.20 1.40
CA LEU A 149 10.32 4.46 1.36
C LEU A 149 10.02 3.93 -0.04
N ILE A 150 10.22 4.76 -1.07
CA ILE A 150 10.07 4.35 -2.47
C ILE A 150 10.99 3.18 -2.78
N LYS A 151 12.26 3.26 -2.39
CA LYS A 151 13.23 2.18 -2.60
C LYS A 151 12.78 0.86 -1.99
N VAL A 152 12.23 0.90 -0.79
CA VAL A 152 11.72 -0.30 -0.10
C VAL A 152 10.53 -0.88 -0.86
N VAL A 153 9.60 -0.04 -1.30
CA VAL A 153 8.44 -0.48 -2.10
C VAL A 153 8.90 -1.15 -3.40
N LEU A 154 9.83 -0.53 -4.11
CA LEU A 154 10.36 -1.09 -5.36
C LEU A 154 11.06 -2.43 -5.13
N GLU A 155 11.82 -2.55 -4.05
CA GLU A 155 12.47 -3.80 -3.65
C GLU A 155 11.46 -4.91 -3.40
N GLU A 156 10.38 -4.60 -2.68
CA GLU A 156 9.31 -5.57 -2.43
C GLU A 156 8.60 -5.97 -3.74
N LEU A 157 8.39 -5.05 -4.67
CA LEU A 157 7.84 -5.38 -5.99
C LEU A 157 8.78 -6.31 -6.76
N ARG A 158 10.08 -6.08 -6.70
CA ARG A 158 11.07 -6.98 -7.33
C ARG A 158 11.00 -8.38 -6.73
N ASN A 159 10.84 -8.47 -5.41
CA ASN A 159 10.68 -9.76 -4.73
C ASN A 159 9.42 -10.51 -5.18
N LEU A 160 8.42 -9.79 -5.69
CA LEU A 160 7.21 -10.36 -6.27
C LEU A 160 7.35 -10.72 -7.75
N GLY A 161 8.54 -10.56 -8.32
CA GLY A 161 8.82 -10.92 -9.72
C GLY A 161 8.56 -9.80 -10.72
N VAL A 162 8.43 -8.56 -10.26
CA VAL A 162 8.19 -7.41 -11.14
C VAL A 162 9.52 -6.77 -11.52
N GLU A 163 9.76 -6.61 -12.81
CA GLU A 163 10.88 -5.84 -13.33
C GLU A 163 10.50 -4.37 -13.39
N ILE A 164 11.42 -3.50 -12.98
CA ILE A 164 11.18 -2.07 -12.84
C ILE A 164 12.20 -1.30 -13.67
N SER A 165 11.71 -0.37 -14.47
CA SER A 165 12.55 0.54 -15.25
C SER A 165 12.07 1.98 -15.04
N GLU A 166 12.98 2.93 -15.18
CA GLU A 166 12.61 4.34 -15.13
C GLU A 166 11.90 4.74 -16.43
N LYS A 167 10.85 5.56 -16.30
CA LYS A 167 10.18 6.12 -17.47
C LYS A 167 11.12 7.13 -18.13
N ILE A 168 11.18 7.07 -19.47
CA ILE A 168 11.95 8.03 -20.24
C ILE A 168 11.24 9.38 -20.16
N PRO A 169 11.94 10.48 -19.79
CA PRO A 169 11.34 11.81 -19.78
C PRO A 169 10.86 12.17 -21.18
N SER A 170 9.61 12.59 -21.28
CA SER A 170 9.04 13.06 -22.54
C SER A 170 9.48 14.51 -22.82
#